data_01217fd8459c7be00d13557579996389
#
_entry.id   01217fd8459c7be00d13557579996389
#
_cell.length_a   1.000
_cell.length_b   1.000
_cell.length_c   1.000
_cell.angle_alpha   90.00
_cell.angle_beta   90.00
_cell.angle_gamma   90.00
#
_symmetry.space_group_name_H-M   'P 1'
#
loop_
_entity.id
_entity.type
_entity.pdbx_description
1 polymer ?
#
loop_
_entity_poly.entity_id
_entity_poly.type
_entity_poly.pdbx_seq_one_letter_code
_entity_poly.pdbx_strand_id
1 'polypeptide(L)'
;MAWAVSGCSLLQTESFNFQAELPENFTISATTYYDAASGESCPGHKVIKSDQPKGTQLIELKLPLTEKVKGCSRVLKSVVLNIKGQWGKRELDMSLQKAALYIRDEPTETTRPFPASGPLVFQGQCQWLFRTVGSRRFIRKILQCRALDANGVVQKSLAGGSMLRDGLAGRTVKLVLREILKKTS
;
A
#
# COMPACT_ATOMS: atom_id res chain seq x y z
N MET A 1 -2.71 38.81 38.59
CA MET A 1 -3.05 37.37 38.60
C MET A 1 -2.98 36.88 37.18
N ALA A 2 -1.89 36.16 36.85
CA ALA A 2 -1.66 35.60 35.51
C ALA A 2 -2.18 34.16 35.50
N TRP A 3 -3.13 33.88 34.63
CA TRP A 3 -3.61 32.52 34.39
C TRP A 3 -2.71 31.86 33.37
N ALA A 4 -1.90 30.91 33.81
CA ALA A 4 -1.16 30.02 32.94
C ALA A 4 -2.14 29.00 32.33
N VAL A 5 -2.47 29.14 31.07
CA VAL A 5 -3.18 28.13 30.31
C VAL A 5 -2.18 27.05 29.96
N SER A 6 -2.13 25.99 30.75
CA SER A 6 -1.42 24.75 30.40
C SER A 6 -2.15 24.10 29.23
N GLY A 7 -1.68 24.39 28.03
CA GLY A 7 -2.12 23.67 26.83
C GLY A 7 -1.65 22.22 26.94
N CYS A 8 -2.54 21.27 27.19
CA CYS A 8 -2.34 19.86 26.92
C CYS A 8 -2.10 19.72 25.41
N SER A 9 -0.85 19.69 25.00
CA SER A 9 -0.45 19.24 23.67
C SER A 9 -0.81 17.76 23.60
N LEU A 10 -1.96 17.45 23.03
CA LEU A 10 -2.27 16.11 22.59
C LEU A 10 -1.18 15.76 21.57
N LEU A 11 -0.28 14.85 21.94
CA LEU A 11 0.71 14.27 21.03
C LEU A 11 -0.05 13.60 19.88
N GLN A 12 -0.26 14.36 18.83
CA GLN A 12 -0.88 13.87 17.62
C GLN A 12 0.08 12.83 17.04
N THR A 13 -0.36 11.59 16.96
CA THR A 13 0.41 10.51 16.33
C THR A 13 0.71 10.91 14.89
N GLU A 14 1.98 11.01 14.54
CA GLU A 14 2.41 11.31 13.18
C GLU A 14 1.87 10.25 12.22
N SER A 15 1.38 10.71 11.07
CA SER A 15 0.76 9.86 10.06
C SER A 15 1.05 10.39 8.67
N PHE A 16 0.88 9.57 7.67
CA PHE A 16 0.85 9.99 6.28
C PHE A 16 -0.46 9.58 5.61
N ASN A 17 -0.80 10.24 4.51
CA ASN A 17 -1.96 9.89 3.71
C ASN A 17 -1.54 8.91 2.61
N PHE A 18 -2.19 7.76 2.58
CA PHE A 18 -2.06 6.81 1.49
C PHE A 18 -3.26 6.93 0.56
N GLN A 19 -3.00 7.04 -0.74
CA GLN A 19 -4.01 7.04 -1.77
C GLN A 19 -3.74 5.89 -2.75
N ALA A 20 -4.80 5.24 -3.22
CA ALA A 20 -4.71 4.27 -4.31
C ALA A 20 -5.72 4.60 -5.40
N GLU A 21 -5.25 4.64 -6.63
CA GLU A 21 -6.09 4.75 -7.83
C GLU A 21 -6.09 3.40 -8.53
N LEU A 22 -7.30 2.83 -8.69
CA LEU A 22 -7.49 1.46 -9.11
C LEU A 22 -8.26 1.39 -10.44
N PRO A 23 -8.01 0.37 -11.27
CA PRO A 23 -8.88 0.04 -12.40
C PRO A 23 -10.29 -0.34 -11.94
N GLU A 24 -11.25 -0.31 -12.85
CA GLU A 24 -12.59 -0.84 -12.60
C GLU A 24 -12.54 -2.30 -12.12
N ASN A 25 -13.48 -2.67 -11.25
CA ASN A 25 -13.60 -4.02 -10.67
C ASN A 25 -12.40 -4.46 -9.81
N PHE A 26 -11.58 -3.52 -9.36
CA PHE A 26 -10.53 -3.77 -8.39
C PHE A 26 -10.94 -3.22 -7.03
N THR A 27 -10.58 -3.97 -5.99
CA THR A 27 -10.67 -3.51 -4.61
C THR A 27 -9.33 -3.71 -3.91
N ILE A 28 -9.09 -2.94 -2.85
CA ILE A 28 -7.84 -2.98 -2.10
C ILE A 28 -8.13 -2.97 -0.60
N SER A 29 -7.34 -3.71 0.15
CA SER A 29 -7.23 -3.55 1.59
C SER A 29 -5.76 -3.39 1.99
N ALA A 30 -5.50 -2.58 3.00
CA ALA A 30 -4.16 -2.34 3.51
C ALA A 30 -3.93 -3.11 4.81
N THR A 31 -2.78 -3.77 4.92
CA THR A 31 -2.28 -4.34 6.17
C THR A 31 -1.01 -3.62 6.54
N THR A 32 -1.02 -2.89 7.65
CA THR A 32 0.15 -2.20 8.19
C THR A 32 0.89 -3.11 9.15
N TYR A 33 2.21 -3.14 9.04
CA TYR A 33 3.10 -3.93 9.89
C TYR A 33 3.99 -3.01 10.70
N TYR A 34 3.92 -3.16 12.02
CA TYR A 34 4.67 -2.39 13.01
C TYR A 34 5.64 -3.29 13.76
N ASP A 35 6.88 -2.84 13.92
CA ASP A 35 7.87 -3.49 14.76
C ASP A 35 8.17 -2.63 15.99
N ALA A 36 8.78 -3.23 17.01
CA ALA A 36 9.21 -2.52 18.19
C ALA A 36 10.08 -1.31 17.83
N ALA A 37 9.84 -0.18 18.49
CA ALA A 37 10.71 0.98 18.38
C ALA A 37 12.09 0.66 18.95
N SER A 38 13.11 1.45 18.61
CA SER A 38 14.46 1.29 19.13
C SER A 38 14.45 1.33 20.65
N GLY A 39 15.09 0.34 21.29
CA GLY A 39 15.12 0.20 22.75
C GLY A 39 13.90 -0.51 23.37
N GLU A 40 12.89 -0.82 22.59
CA GLU A 40 11.73 -1.58 23.02
C GLU A 40 11.90 -3.07 22.70
N SER A 41 11.35 -3.93 23.57
CA SER A 41 11.34 -5.38 23.38
C SER A 41 9.91 -5.89 23.42
N CYS A 42 9.24 -5.84 22.28
CA CYS A 42 7.86 -6.26 22.16
C CYS A 42 7.59 -6.88 20.79
N PRO A 43 6.59 -7.78 20.71
CA PRO A 43 6.25 -8.42 19.42
C PRO A 43 5.77 -7.40 18.41
N GLY A 44 5.98 -7.69 17.14
CA GLY A 44 5.40 -6.93 16.04
C GLY A 44 3.86 -6.94 16.08
N HIS A 45 3.27 -5.96 15.47
CA HIS A 45 1.82 -5.81 15.41
C HIS A 45 1.36 -5.53 13.98
N LYS A 46 0.21 -6.05 13.61
CA LYS A 46 -0.40 -5.75 12.32
C LYS A 46 -1.82 -5.25 12.48
N VAL A 47 -2.18 -4.28 11.66
CA VAL A 47 -3.54 -3.73 11.59
C VAL A 47 -4.05 -3.83 10.16
N ILE A 48 -5.27 -4.34 10.01
CA ILE A 48 -5.93 -4.43 8.70
C ILE A 48 -6.90 -3.25 8.58
N LYS A 49 -6.77 -2.51 7.49
CA LYS A 49 -7.67 -1.42 7.11
C LYS A 49 -8.30 -1.72 5.75
N SER A 50 -9.61 -1.72 5.68
CA SER A 50 -10.35 -1.97 4.45
C SER A 50 -11.59 -1.08 4.42
N ASP A 51 -11.39 0.18 4.10
CA ASP A 51 -12.48 1.17 4.02
C ASP A 51 -12.69 1.65 2.57
N GLN A 52 -12.80 0.69 1.66
CA GLN A 52 -13.15 1.03 0.29
C GLN A 52 -14.68 1.07 0.15
N PRO A 53 -15.27 2.25 -0.07
CA PRO A 53 -16.67 2.35 -0.43
C PRO A 53 -16.95 1.59 -1.72
N LYS A 54 -18.07 0.91 -1.79
CA LYS A 54 -18.45 0.12 -2.96
C LYS A 54 -18.51 1.00 -4.21
N GLY A 55 -17.80 0.58 -5.27
CA GLY A 55 -17.75 1.31 -6.54
C GLY A 55 -16.72 2.44 -6.60
N THR A 56 -15.97 2.70 -5.54
CA THR A 56 -14.94 3.73 -5.52
C THR A 56 -13.62 3.20 -6.08
N GLN A 57 -13.04 3.92 -7.02
CA GLN A 57 -11.73 3.59 -7.63
C GLN A 57 -10.58 4.39 -7.04
N LEU A 58 -10.87 5.45 -6.29
CA LEU A 58 -9.92 6.22 -5.51
C LEU A 58 -10.15 5.94 -4.03
N ILE A 59 -9.10 5.47 -3.36
CA ILE A 59 -9.12 5.14 -1.93
C ILE A 59 -8.14 6.04 -1.21
N GLU A 60 -8.52 6.47 -0.03
CA GLU A 60 -7.69 7.28 0.84
C GLU A 60 -7.70 6.71 2.25
N LEU A 61 -6.50 6.48 2.81
CA LEU A 61 -6.30 5.97 4.15
C LEU A 61 -5.27 6.82 4.89
N LYS A 62 -5.58 7.21 6.11
CA LYS A 62 -4.61 7.83 7.02
C LYS A 62 -3.89 6.73 7.78
N LEU A 63 -2.57 6.64 7.62
CA LEU A 63 -1.75 5.58 8.18
C LEU A 63 -0.80 6.14 9.23
N PRO A 64 -0.94 5.77 10.53
CA PRO A 64 -0.03 6.18 11.58
C PRO A 64 1.38 5.64 11.35
N LEU A 65 2.41 6.47 11.56
CA LEU A 65 3.82 6.07 11.48
C LEU A 65 4.30 5.35 12.73
N THR A 66 3.63 5.61 13.85
CA THR A 66 3.90 5.01 15.14
C THR A 66 2.60 4.59 15.81
N GLU A 67 2.70 3.62 16.69
CA GLU A 67 1.59 3.24 17.57
C GLU A 67 2.13 2.88 18.96
N LYS A 68 1.27 2.99 19.96
CA LYS A 68 1.55 2.53 21.31
C LYS A 68 0.44 1.60 21.77
N VAL A 69 0.77 0.34 21.97
CA VAL A 69 -0.18 -0.70 22.38
C VAL A 69 0.35 -1.38 23.64
N LYS A 70 -0.45 -1.39 24.70
CA LYS A 70 -0.08 -1.97 26.01
C LYS A 70 1.27 -1.49 26.52
N GLY A 71 1.55 -0.18 26.39
CA GLY A 71 2.81 0.41 26.82
C GLY A 71 4.00 0.20 25.88
N CYS A 72 3.85 -0.57 24.82
CA CYS A 72 4.89 -0.84 23.84
C CYS A 72 4.82 0.14 22.66
N SER A 73 5.91 0.85 22.41
CA SER A 73 6.05 1.74 21.25
C SER A 73 6.51 0.96 20.03
N ARG A 74 5.83 1.17 18.91
CA ARG A 74 6.12 0.50 17.64
C ARG A 74 6.17 1.50 16.51
N VAL A 75 6.93 1.17 15.48
CA VAL A 75 7.10 1.97 14.26
C VAL A 75 6.65 1.21 13.04
N LEU A 76 5.99 1.89 12.12
CA LEU A 76 5.51 1.31 10.88
C LEU A 76 6.70 0.91 10.00
N LYS A 77 6.78 -0.33 9.57
CA LYS A 77 7.83 -0.87 8.69
C LYS A 77 7.36 -1.10 7.26
N SER A 78 6.12 -1.53 7.09
CA SER A 78 5.57 -1.74 5.76
C SER A 78 4.05 -1.67 5.74
N VAL A 79 3.53 -1.40 4.56
CA VAL A 79 2.11 -1.49 4.22
C VAL A 79 1.98 -2.49 3.09
N VAL A 80 1.33 -3.61 3.35
CA VAL A 80 1.01 -4.60 2.33
C VAL A 80 -0.42 -4.37 1.86
N LEU A 81 -0.56 -4.14 0.58
CA LEU A 81 -1.83 -3.88 -0.08
C LEU A 81 -2.31 -5.17 -0.74
N ASN A 82 -3.45 -5.67 -0.30
CA ASN A 82 -4.09 -6.83 -0.89
C ASN A 82 -5.06 -6.34 -1.97
N ILE A 83 -4.71 -6.60 -3.22
CA ILE A 83 -5.44 -6.19 -4.40
C ILE A 83 -6.30 -7.35 -4.85
N LYS A 84 -7.61 -7.13 -4.93
CA LYS A 84 -8.58 -8.08 -5.46
C LYS A 84 -9.08 -7.57 -6.80
N GLY A 85 -8.84 -8.31 -7.86
CA GLY A 85 -9.40 -8.05 -9.19
C GLY A 85 -10.53 -9.01 -9.50
N GLN A 86 -11.55 -8.52 -10.20
CA GLN A 86 -12.70 -9.28 -10.65
C GLN A 86 -12.79 -9.21 -12.18
N TRP A 87 -12.58 -10.32 -12.86
CA TRP A 87 -12.68 -10.38 -14.34
C TRP A 87 -14.12 -10.48 -14.84
N GLY A 88 -14.93 -11.26 -14.17
CA GLY A 88 -16.32 -11.54 -14.54
C GLY A 88 -17.25 -11.46 -13.34
N LYS A 89 -18.43 -12.01 -13.48
CA LYS A 89 -19.48 -11.96 -12.44
C LYS A 89 -19.42 -13.13 -11.44
N ARG A 90 -18.70 -14.21 -11.80
CA ARG A 90 -18.63 -15.41 -10.95
C ARG A 90 -17.56 -15.25 -9.89
N GLU A 91 -17.73 -15.90 -8.76
CA GLU A 91 -16.77 -15.94 -7.67
C GLU A 91 -15.41 -16.50 -8.11
N LEU A 92 -15.41 -17.48 -9.02
CA LEU A 92 -14.20 -18.06 -9.62
C LEU A 92 -13.44 -17.11 -10.57
N ASP A 93 -14.05 -15.97 -10.93
CA ASP A 93 -13.43 -14.96 -11.77
C ASP A 93 -12.65 -13.91 -10.96
N MET A 94 -12.41 -14.19 -9.69
CA MET A 94 -11.66 -13.35 -8.77
C MET A 94 -10.22 -13.82 -8.65
N SER A 95 -9.29 -12.87 -8.56
CA SER A 95 -7.89 -13.13 -8.26
C SER A 95 -7.34 -12.13 -7.27
N LEU A 96 -6.43 -12.58 -6.42
CA LEU A 96 -5.75 -11.78 -5.42
C LEU A 96 -4.29 -11.57 -5.82
N GLN A 97 -3.82 -10.34 -5.66
CA GLN A 97 -2.44 -9.93 -5.86
C GLN A 97 -2.02 -9.00 -4.72
N LYS A 98 -0.73 -8.85 -4.50
CA LYS A 98 -0.18 -7.96 -3.49
C LYS A 98 0.62 -6.83 -4.13
N ALA A 99 0.61 -5.68 -3.48
CA ALA A 99 1.59 -4.63 -3.61
C ALA A 99 2.18 -4.34 -2.24
N ALA A 100 3.37 -3.79 -2.17
CA ALA A 100 4.01 -3.49 -0.89
C ALA A 100 4.71 -2.13 -0.92
N LEU A 101 4.52 -1.37 0.16
CA LEU A 101 5.24 -0.13 0.42
C LEU A 101 6.13 -0.36 1.64
N TYR A 102 7.43 -0.23 1.46
CA TYR A 102 8.42 -0.38 2.54
C TYR A 102 8.90 0.96 3.03
N ILE A 103 8.89 1.15 4.36
CA ILE A 103 9.36 2.36 4.99
C ILE A 103 10.74 2.08 5.55
N ARG A 104 11.75 2.78 5.03
CA ARG A 104 13.15 2.61 5.36
C ARG A 104 13.64 3.74 6.23
N ASP A 105 14.51 3.42 7.18
CA ASP A 105 15.17 4.42 8.02
C ASP A 105 16.41 4.99 7.32
N GLU A 106 17.01 4.20 6.40
CA GLU A 106 18.14 4.61 5.57
C GLU A 106 17.84 4.40 4.07
N PRO A 107 18.41 5.23 3.19
CA PRO A 107 18.20 5.09 1.75
C PRO A 107 18.86 3.80 1.22
N THR A 108 18.19 3.17 0.26
CA THR A 108 18.68 2.05 -0.51
C THR A 108 18.61 2.41 -2.00
N GLU A 109 19.21 1.61 -2.87
CA GLU A 109 19.13 1.82 -4.33
C GLU A 109 17.69 1.89 -4.87
N THR A 110 16.76 1.22 -4.19
CA THR A 110 15.35 1.17 -4.58
C THR A 110 14.48 2.20 -3.88
N THR A 111 15.05 2.99 -2.96
CA THR A 111 14.32 4.01 -2.20
C THR A 111 14.04 5.21 -3.09
N ARG A 112 12.76 5.57 -3.22
CA ARG A 112 12.36 6.75 -3.99
C ARG A 112 12.32 7.99 -3.12
N PRO A 113 12.96 9.08 -3.55
CA PRO A 113 12.91 10.35 -2.82
C PRO A 113 11.53 10.99 -2.96
N PHE A 114 11.13 11.76 -1.96
CA PHE A 114 9.96 12.62 -2.07
C PHE A 114 10.20 13.75 -3.06
N PRO A 115 9.22 14.09 -3.90
CA PRO A 115 9.29 15.28 -4.73
C PRO A 115 9.28 16.54 -3.84
N ALA A 116 9.75 17.68 -4.36
CA ALA A 116 9.74 18.96 -3.66
C ALA A 116 8.31 19.36 -3.23
N SER A 117 7.31 19.02 -4.03
CA SER A 117 5.88 19.23 -3.74
C SER A 117 5.03 18.12 -4.31
N GLY A 118 3.82 17.94 -3.76
CA GLY A 118 2.89 16.93 -4.19
C GLY A 118 3.16 15.52 -3.63
N PRO A 119 2.42 14.52 -4.09
CA PRO A 119 2.52 13.16 -3.62
C PRO A 119 3.76 12.44 -4.16
N LEU A 120 4.27 11.49 -3.39
CA LEU A 120 5.18 10.47 -3.90
C LEU A 120 4.33 9.40 -4.61
N VAL A 121 4.51 9.27 -5.92
CA VAL A 121 3.69 8.36 -6.75
C VAL A 121 4.46 7.10 -7.09
N PHE A 122 3.90 5.95 -6.71
CA PHE A 122 4.28 4.64 -7.21
C PHE A 122 3.30 4.20 -8.28
N GLN A 123 3.80 3.61 -9.35
CA GLN A 123 2.99 3.10 -10.44
C GLN A 123 3.11 1.59 -10.53
N GLY A 124 2.01 0.94 -10.81
CA GLY A 124 1.95 -0.49 -11.05
C GLY A 124 1.10 -0.80 -12.29
N GLN A 125 1.46 -1.89 -12.94
CA GLN A 125 0.79 -2.40 -14.12
C GLN A 125 0.25 -3.79 -13.83
N CYS A 126 -1.05 -3.99 -14.03
CA CYS A 126 -1.74 -5.25 -13.80
C CYS A 126 -2.14 -5.87 -15.13
N GLN A 127 -1.99 -7.18 -15.25
CA GLN A 127 -2.44 -7.96 -16.41
C GLN A 127 -3.14 -9.23 -15.95
N TRP A 128 -4.08 -9.71 -16.73
CA TRP A 128 -4.73 -10.99 -16.52
C TRP A 128 -4.02 -12.08 -17.33
N LEU A 129 -3.68 -13.16 -16.65
CA LEU A 129 -3.11 -14.36 -17.23
C LEU A 129 -4.17 -15.46 -17.21
N PHE A 130 -4.30 -16.17 -18.30
CA PHE A 130 -5.21 -17.29 -18.45
C PHE A 130 -4.40 -18.57 -18.52
N ARG A 131 -4.65 -19.47 -17.56
CA ARG A 131 -3.93 -20.77 -17.49
C ARG A 131 -4.94 -21.91 -17.47
N THR A 132 -4.72 -22.90 -18.29
CA THR A 132 -5.45 -24.16 -18.23
C THR A 132 -4.94 -24.99 -17.08
N VAL A 133 -5.82 -25.41 -16.16
CA VAL A 133 -5.49 -26.22 -14.99
C VAL A 133 -6.35 -27.47 -14.91
N GLY A 134 -5.75 -28.56 -14.46
CA GLY A 134 -6.43 -29.83 -14.22
C GLY A 134 -6.77 -30.62 -15.49
N SER A 135 -7.22 -31.87 -15.29
CA SER A 135 -7.57 -32.81 -16.36
C SER A 135 -8.80 -32.36 -17.15
N ARG A 136 -9.71 -31.59 -16.54
CA ARG A 136 -10.90 -31.02 -17.17
C ARG A 136 -10.67 -29.70 -17.89
N ARG A 137 -9.39 -29.25 -18.00
CA ARG A 137 -8.98 -28.03 -18.71
C ARG A 137 -9.74 -26.76 -18.29
N PHE A 138 -9.91 -26.55 -16.98
CA PHE A 138 -10.46 -25.28 -16.50
C PHE A 138 -9.53 -24.13 -16.79
N ILE A 139 -10.06 -23.02 -17.25
CA ILE A 139 -9.31 -21.78 -17.41
C ILE A 139 -9.30 -21.04 -16.07
N ARG A 140 -8.13 -20.95 -15.46
CA ARG A 140 -7.90 -20.12 -14.29
C ARG A 140 -7.44 -18.73 -14.72
N LYS A 141 -8.09 -17.73 -14.18
CA LYS A 141 -7.73 -16.31 -14.37
C LYS A 141 -6.86 -15.88 -13.21
N ILE A 142 -5.68 -15.36 -13.52
CA ILE A 142 -4.69 -14.96 -12.52
C ILE A 142 -4.34 -13.50 -12.77
N LEU A 143 -4.55 -12.64 -11.77
CA LEU A 143 -4.10 -11.27 -11.81
C LEU A 143 -2.61 -11.20 -11.47
N GLN A 144 -1.85 -10.44 -12.25
CA GLN A 144 -0.45 -10.16 -11.99
C GLN A 144 -0.21 -8.65 -12.05
N CYS A 145 0.13 -8.06 -10.92
CA CYS A 145 0.49 -6.64 -10.82
C CYS A 145 2.00 -6.51 -10.56
N ARG A 146 2.68 -5.67 -11.32
CA ARG A 146 4.11 -5.40 -11.20
C ARG A 146 4.38 -3.92 -11.07
N ALA A 147 5.45 -3.57 -10.38
CA ALA A 147 5.90 -2.19 -10.27
C ALA A 147 6.39 -1.66 -11.62
N LEU A 148 6.22 -0.37 -11.83
CA LEU A 148 6.88 0.39 -12.87
C LEU A 148 8.00 1.24 -12.23
N ASP A 149 9.13 1.34 -12.89
CA ASP A 149 10.17 2.28 -12.47
C ASP A 149 9.81 3.74 -12.85
N ALA A 150 10.71 4.67 -12.55
CA ALA A 150 10.52 6.09 -12.87
C ALA A 150 10.37 6.38 -14.37
N ASN A 151 10.86 5.49 -15.23
CA ASN A 151 10.78 5.59 -16.68
C ASN A 151 9.57 4.83 -17.27
N GLY A 152 8.74 4.22 -16.41
CA GLY A 152 7.58 3.45 -16.83
C GLY A 152 7.92 2.03 -17.29
N VAL A 153 9.12 1.53 -17.00
CA VAL A 153 9.54 0.16 -17.35
C VAL A 153 9.04 -0.82 -16.28
N VAL A 154 8.40 -1.90 -16.75
CA VAL A 154 7.85 -2.95 -15.87
C VAL A 154 8.98 -3.70 -15.18
N GLN A 155 8.91 -3.74 -13.86
CA GLN A 155 9.86 -4.44 -13.02
C GLN A 155 9.42 -5.88 -12.73
N LYS A 156 10.33 -6.73 -12.29
CA LYS A 156 10.01 -8.09 -11.83
C LYS A 156 9.34 -8.10 -10.46
N SER A 157 9.50 -7.02 -9.68
CA SER A 157 8.95 -6.86 -8.33
C SER A 157 7.44 -6.66 -8.34
N LEU A 158 6.81 -6.94 -7.20
CA LEU A 158 5.43 -6.57 -6.93
C LEU A 158 5.24 -5.06 -7.07
N ALA A 159 4.02 -4.63 -7.41
CA ALA A 159 3.65 -3.22 -7.39
C ALA A 159 3.95 -2.58 -6.03
N GLY A 160 4.27 -1.28 -6.01
CA GLY A 160 4.68 -0.54 -4.81
C GLY A 160 6.13 -0.11 -4.88
N GLY A 161 6.82 -0.08 -3.75
CA GLY A 161 8.23 0.33 -3.67
C GLY A 161 8.68 0.68 -2.26
N SER A 162 9.83 1.36 -2.17
CA SER A 162 10.42 1.81 -0.90
C SER A 162 10.50 3.33 -0.82
N MET A 163 10.32 3.87 0.38
CA MET A 163 10.41 5.28 0.72
C MET A 163 11.08 5.47 2.08
N LEU A 164 11.62 6.66 2.31
CA LEU A 164 12.22 7.00 3.60
C LEU A 164 11.16 7.38 4.62
N ARG A 165 11.39 7.02 5.87
CA ARG A 165 10.62 7.47 7.02
C ARG A 165 10.77 8.98 7.21
N ASP A 166 12.00 9.46 7.05
CA ASP A 166 12.28 10.89 7.13
C ASP A 166 11.52 11.68 6.07
N GLY A 167 10.80 12.68 6.51
CA GLY A 167 9.94 13.50 5.65
C GLY A 167 8.62 12.86 5.22
N LEU A 168 8.25 11.68 5.76
CA LEU A 168 6.98 11.01 5.42
C LEU A 168 5.77 11.58 6.16
N ALA A 169 5.96 12.07 7.39
CA ALA A 169 4.89 12.63 8.21
C ALA A 169 4.16 13.78 7.49
N GLY A 170 2.83 13.73 7.47
CA GLY A 170 1.98 14.72 6.82
C GLY A 170 2.01 14.70 5.29
N ARG A 171 2.81 13.84 4.67
CA ARG A 171 2.90 13.71 3.20
C ARG A 171 1.87 12.72 2.65
N THR A 172 1.69 12.78 1.36
CA THR A 172 0.82 11.85 0.61
C THR A 172 1.67 10.90 -0.22
N VAL A 173 1.37 9.61 -0.10
CA VAL A 173 1.92 8.54 -0.96
C VAL A 173 0.78 7.98 -1.78
N LYS A 174 0.95 7.91 -3.09
CA LYS A 174 -0.07 7.45 -4.02
C LYS A 174 0.40 6.23 -4.79
N LEU A 175 -0.42 5.19 -4.83
CA LEU A 175 -0.25 4.05 -5.73
C LEU A 175 -1.25 4.15 -6.87
N VAL A 176 -0.77 4.16 -8.09
CA VAL A 176 -1.61 4.15 -9.30
C VAL A 176 -1.45 2.80 -9.98
N LEU A 177 -2.53 2.03 -10.03
CA LEU A 177 -2.57 0.76 -10.76
C LEU A 177 -3.29 0.94 -12.08
N ARG A 178 -2.70 0.42 -13.15
CA ARG A 178 -3.29 0.43 -14.48
C ARG A 178 -3.43 -1.00 -14.99
N GLU A 179 -4.57 -1.32 -15.55
CA GLU A 179 -4.79 -2.60 -16.20
C GLU A 179 -4.36 -2.53 -17.67
N ILE A 180 -3.57 -3.53 -18.10
CA ILE A 180 -3.27 -3.72 -19.50
C ILE A 180 -4.24 -4.74 -20.07
N LEU A 181 -5.02 -4.32 -21.04
CA LEU A 181 -5.78 -5.24 -21.87
C LEU A 181 -4.80 -5.91 -22.84
N LYS A 182 -4.65 -7.23 -22.76
CA LYS A 182 -3.92 -7.98 -23.77
C LYS A 182 -4.63 -7.76 -25.11
N LYS A 183 -3.98 -7.08 -26.06
CA LYS A 183 -4.41 -7.15 -27.45
C LYS A 183 -4.34 -8.62 -27.84
N THR A 184 -5.49 -9.24 -28.07
CA THR A 184 -5.59 -10.51 -28.77
C THR A 184 -5.03 -10.30 -30.17
N SER A 185 -3.88 -10.90 -30.42
CA SER A 185 -3.30 -11.03 -31.76
C SER A 185 -4.06 -12.10 -32.51
#